data_06912e7c91cef92eac0c1a197961a600
#
_entry.id   06912e7c91cef92eac0c1a197961a600
#
_cell.length_a   1.000
_cell.length_b   1.000
_cell.length_c   1.000
_cell.angle_alpha   90.00
_cell.angle_beta   90.00
_cell.angle_gamma   90.00
#
_symmetry.space_group_name_H-M   'P 1'
#
loop_
_entity.id
_entity.type
_entity.pdbx_description
1 polymer ?
#
loop_
_entity_poly.entity_id
_entity_poly.type
_entity_poly.pdbx_seq_one_letter_code
_entity_poly.pdbx_strand_id
1 'polypeptide(L)'
;NRLTAIGAQAVTSDAAGNLTQDRAARKLAYDAQGRLQSVSLDGQQVAEYRYNALGQRIVKLTPESVTTYLYGPDGQLLGEAEHDGSGRKLRAQYYLWLDSLPLATIDADYDAQGKVGNPTLLYLHGDHLDTPRLATDASGQIAWQWQSDAFGRGEALSQGSTQVNLRFSGQYYDAESGLHYNYFRDYDPQTGRYVESDPIGLRGGLNTYGYVMGNPLRYIDPTGESIAIVEALVVGAVIVGGAMIINSLGNPAGQDSQGGDNYGVIPDWHNPDYTGPIAPEAPSEMAKGGKQNIDNEYVRDVLAQGKNCNPCEYLRNLYQNERNAVERQKIKQAMKRFNCDGKNRFQ
;
A
#
# COMPACT_ATOMS: atom_id res chain seq x y z
N ASN A 1 -1.60 11.92 20.83
CA ASN A 1 -1.13 12.03 19.44
C ASN A 1 -2.07 12.79 18.49
N ARG A 2 -3.24 13.27 19.00
CA ARG A 2 -4.17 14.10 18.22
C ARG A 2 -3.51 15.44 17.88
N LEU A 3 -3.69 15.89 16.64
CA LEU A 3 -3.34 17.27 16.26
C LEU A 3 -4.33 18.23 16.90
N THR A 4 -3.84 19.34 17.39
CA THR A 4 -4.65 20.47 17.90
C THR A 4 -4.52 21.69 16.98
N ALA A 5 -3.47 21.72 16.15
CA ALA A 5 -3.27 22.75 15.16
C ALA A 5 -2.37 22.25 14.01
N ILE A 6 -2.50 22.85 12.84
CA ILE A 6 -1.60 22.73 11.69
C ILE A 6 -1.11 24.14 11.35
N GLY A 7 0.17 24.41 11.64
CA GLY A 7 0.69 25.78 11.65
C GLY A 7 -0.04 26.63 12.69
N ALA A 8 -0.60 27.75 12.27
CA ALA A 8 -1.38 28.66 13.13
C ALA A 8 -2.89 28.33 13.19
N GLN A 9 -3.35 27.36 12.43
CA GLN A 9 -4.78 27.03 12.34
C GLN A 9 -5.13 25.87 13.29
N ALA A 10 -6.13 26.10 14.15
CA ALA A 10 -6.68 25.07 15.02
C ALA A 10 -7.39 23.99 14.19
N VAL A 11 -7.28 22.74 14.63
CA VAL A 11 -8.02 21.62 14.08
C VAL A 11 -8.94 21.03 15.12
N THR A 12 -10.04 20.40 14.71
CA THR A 12 -10.99 19.74 15.59
C THR A 12 -11.09 18.27 15.30
N SER A 13 -11.42 17.48 16.32
CA SER A 13 -11.66 16.05 16.21
C SER A 13 -12.91 15.64 16.97
N ASP A 14 -13.55 14.56 16.55
CA ASP A 14 -14.66 13.94 17.26
C ASP A 14 -14.20 13.19 18.52
N ALA A 15 -15.15 12.55 19.24
CA ALA A 15 -14.86 11.78 20.44
C ALA A 15 -14.02 10.52 20.14
N ALA A 16 -14.20 9.90 18.96
CA ALA A 16 -13.42 8.76 18.51
C ALA A 16 -11.98 9.16 18.12
N GLY A 17 -11.76 10.45 17.85
CA GLY A 17 -10.44 10.99 17.47
C GLY A 17 -10.30 11.28 16.01
N ASN A 18 -11.31 11.10 15.21
CA ASN A 18 -11.28 11.40 13.78
C ASN A 18 -11.26 12.91 13.56
N LEU A 19 -10.44 13.39 12.65
CA LEU A 19 -10.30 14.81 12.32
C LEU A 19 -11.60 15.32 11.68
N THR A 20 -12.27 16.29 12.29
CA THR A 20 -13.55 16.82 11.78
C THR A 20 -13.42 18.13 11.04
N GLN A 21 -12.35 18.89 11.29
CA GLN A 21 -12.04 20.12 10.58
C GLN A 21 -10.54 20.40 10.62
N ASP A 22 -10.00 20.77 9.49
CA ASP A 22 -8.60 21.16 9.34
C ASP A 22 -8.42 22.54 8.70
N ARG A 23 -7.17 22.81 8.27
CA ARG A 23 -6.61 24.08 7.80
C ARG A 23 -7.44 24.88 6.81
N ALA A 24 -8.26 24.47 6.01
CA ALA A 24 -8.87 25.26 4.92
C ALA A 24 -10.39 25.23 4.97
N ALA A 25 -10.97 25.27 6.17
CA ALA A 25 -12.40 25.05 6.34
C ALA A 25 -12.89 23.72 5.72
N ARG A 26 -11.94 22.78 5.47
CA ARG A 26 -12.28 21.41 5.10
C ARG A 26 -12.92 20.73 6.28
N LYS A 27 -14.17 20.28 6.12
CA LYS A 27 -14.92 19.52 7.11
C LYS A 27 -15.03 18.08 6.67
N LEU A 28 -14.81 17.18 7.61
CA LEU A 28 -14.85 15.74 7.44
C LEU A 28 -15.94 15.18 8.34
N ALA A 29 -16.82 14.35 7.79
CA ALA A 29 -17.85 13.64 8.56
C ALA A 29 -17.69 12.13 8.38
N TYR A 30 -17.98 11.39 9.43
CA TYR A 30 -17.71 9.96 9.51
C TYR A 30 -19.00 9.18 9.76
N ASP A 31 -19.03 7.94 9.29
CA ASP A 31 -20.10 7.01 9.59
C ASP A 31 -19.95 6.41 11.01
N ALA A 32 -20.90 5.58 11.42
CA ALA A 32 -20.89 4.96 12.75
C ALA A 32 -19.72 3.97 12.97
N GLN A 33 -19.03 3.57 11.93
CA GLN A 33 -17.83 2.74 11.97
C GLN A 33 -16.53 3.54 11.96
N GLY A 34 -16.63 4.90 11.92
CA GLY A 34 -15.49 5.79 11.90
C GLY A 34 -14.83 5.95 10.53
N ARG A 35 -15.50 5.57 9.44
CA ARG A 35 -15.00 5.74 8.08
C ARG A 35 -15.46 7.06 7.51
N LEU A 36 -14.61 7.71 6.73
CA LEU A 36 -14.93 9.00 6.11
C LEU A 36 -16.18 8.90 5.22
N GLN A 37 -17.26 9.58 5.59
CA GLN A 37 -18.52 9.56 4.88
C GLN A 37 -18.68 10.72 3.92
N SER A 38 -18.23 11.91 4.31
CA SER A 38 -18.31 13.08 3.43
C SER A 38 -17.24 14.11 3.71
N VAL A 39 -16.93 14.89 2.68
CA VAL A 39 -16.02 16.02 2.73
C VAL A 39 -16.74 17.26 2.24
N SER A 40 -16.59 18.38 2.97
CA SER A 40 -17.06 19.70 2.55
C SER A 40 -15.90 20.69 2.54
N LEU A 41 -15.84 21.53 1.51
CA LEU A 41 -14.92 22.66 1.38
C LEU A 41 -15.76 23.95 1.33
N ASP A 42 -15.39 24.95 2.13
CA ASP A 42 -16.08 26.24 2.21
C ASP A 42 -17.60 26.12 2.40
N GLY A 43 -18.03 25.09 3.15
CA GLY A 43 -19.43 24.81 3.45
C GLY A 43 -20.19 24.07 2.36
N GLN A 44 -19.58 23.75 1.22
CA GLN A 44 -20.16 22.94 0.16
C GLN A 44 -19.66 21.51 0.22
N GLN A 45 -20.55 20.52 0.15
CA GLN A 45 -20.17 19.10 0.07
C GLN A 45 -19.56 18.82 -1.29
N VAL A 46 -18.29 18.39 -1.30
CA VAL A 46 -17.53 18.08 -2.51
C VAL A 46 -17.45 16.58 -2.78
N ALA A 47 -17.62 15.74 -1.75
CA ALA A 47 -17.69 14.29 -1.90
C ALA A 47 -18.55 13.62 -0.83
N GLU A 48 -19.14 12.47 -1.20
CA GLU A 48 -19.75 11.49 -0.29
C GLU A 48 -19.23 10.11 -0.67
N TYR A 49 -18.94 9.28 0.34
CA TYR A 49 -18.38 7.95 0.16
C TYR A 49 -19.28 6.89 0.76
N ARG A 50 -19.37 5.72 0.10
CA ARG A 50 -20.14 4.57 0.58
C ARG A 50 -19.30 3.31 0.55
N TYR A 51 -19.50 2.46 1.54
CA TYR A 51 -18.68 1.29 1.81
C TYR A 51 -19.52 0.02 1.82
N ASN A 52 -18.92 -1.10 1.46
CA ASN A 52 -19.51 -2.42 1.62
C ASN A 52 -19.28 -2.97 3.04
N ALA A 53 -19.77 -4.20 3.29
CA ALA A 53 -19.63 -4.85 4.58
C ALA A 53 -18.18 -5.22 4.95
N LEU A 54 -17.27 -5.26 3.98
CA LEU A 54 -15.84 -5.50 4.19
C LEU A 54 -15.05 -4.21 4.49
N GLY A 55 -15.71 -3.04 4.49
CA GLY A 55 -15.08 -1.75 4.69
C GLY A 55 -14.48 -1.14 3.42
N GLN A 56 -14.61 -1.78 2.27
CA GLN A 56 -14.13 -1.26 0.99
C GLN A 56 -15.05 -0.15 0.49
N ARG A 57 -14.49 0.95 0.04
CA ARG A 57 -15.23 2.05 -0.58
C ARG A 57 -15.68 1.66 -1.97
N ILE A 58 -16.98 1.47 -2.14
CA ILE A 58 -17.58 1.00 -3.40
C ILE A 58 -18.18 2.12 -4.24
N VAL A 59 -18.46 3.29 -3.65
CA VAL A 59 -19.03 4.44 -4.35
C VAL A 59 -18.42 5.73 -3.82
N LYS A 60 -18.10 6.63 -4.73
CA LYS A 60 -17.82 8.05 -4.49
C LYS A 60 -18.83 8.88 -5.28
N LEU A 61 -19.48 9.83 -4.62
CA LEU A 61 -20.37 10.80 -5.23
C LEU A 61 -19.72 12.17 -5.13
N THR A 62 -19.67 12.86 -6.25
CA THR A 62 -19.31 14.30 -6.33
C THR A 62 -20.49 15.06 -6.92
N PRO A 63 -20.50 16.39 -6.91
CA PRO A 63 -21.55 17.16 -7.59
C PRO A 63 -21.67 16.84 -9.10
N GLU A 64 -20.62 16.33 -9.70
CA GLU A 64 -20.50 16.16 -11.17
C GLU A 64 -20.66 14.72 -11.62
N SER A 65 -20.27 13.76 -10.77
CA SER A 65 -20.20 12.34 -11.17
C SER A 65 -20.37 11.37 -10.01
N VAL A 66 -20.59 10.11 -10.38
CA VAL A 66 -20.60 8.96 -9.46
C VAL A 66 -19.52 8.00 -9.91
N THR A 67 -18.54 7.72 -9.04
CA THR A 67 -17.51 6.70 -9.29
C THR A 67 -17.83 5.43 -8.52
N THR A 68 -17.81 4.29 -9.18
CA THR A 68 -17.95 2.96 -8.57
C THR A 68 -16.63 2.22 -8.63
N TYR A 69 -16.33 1.43 -7.60
CA TYR A 69 -15.06 0.71 -7.45
C TYR A 69 -15.27 -0.80 -7.44
N LEU A 70 -14.35 -1.52 -8.08
CA LEU A 70 -14.31 -2.99 -8.13
C LEU A 70 -13.04 -3.48 -7.45
N TYR A 71 -13.20 -4.41 -6.50
CA TYR A 71 -12.08 -5.01 -5.75
C TYR A 71 -11.97 -6.50 -6.01
N GLY A 72 -10.75 -7.02 -5.94
CA GLY A 72 -10.42 -8.42 -5.90
C GLY A 72 -10.73 -9.04 -4.53
N PRO A 73 -10.66 -10.37 -4.43
CA PRO A 73 -10.92 -11.08 -3.18
C PRO A 73 -9.90 -10.77 -2.07
N ASP A 74 -8.74 -10.29 -2.41
CA ASP A 74 -7.65 -9.85 -1.52
C ASP A 74 -7.73 -8.36 -1.14
N GLY A 75 -8.74 -7.63 -1.63
CA GLY A 75 -8.95 -6.21 -1.35
C GLY A 75 -8.24 -5.26 -2.31
N GLN A 76 -7.55 -5.78 -3.32
CA GLN A 76 -6.89 -4.99 -4.34
C GLN A 76 -7.91 -4.29 -5.25
N LEU A 77 -7.70 -3.01 -5.58
CA LEU A 77 -8.53 -2.28 -6.53
C LEU A 77 -8.28 -2.80 -7.95
N LEU A 78 -9.28 -3.44 -8.54
CA LEU A 78 -9.21 -3.97 -9.90
C LEU A 78 -9.72 -2.99 -10.95
N GLY A 79 -10.52 -2.00 -10.55
CA GLY A 79 -11.02 -1.00 -11.47
C GLY A 79 -11.99 -0.02 -10.85
N GLU A 80 -12.26 1.01 -11.62
CA GLU A 80 -13.23 2.06 -11.30
C GLU A 80 -14.02 2.42 -12.55
N ALA A 81 -15.25 2.92 -12.35
CA ALA A 81 -16.07 3.43 -13.43
C ALA A 81 -16.79 4.71 -13.01
N GLU A 82 -16.65 5.73 -13.83
CA GLU A 82 -17.29 7.02 -13.66
C GLU A 82 -18.60 7.08 -14.44
N HIS A 83 -19.62 7.63 -13.80
CA HIS A 83 -20.96 7.78 -14.33
C HIS A 83 -21.43 9.23 -14.17
N ASP A 84 -22.23 9.73 -15.10
CA ASP A 84 -22.93 11.01 -14.92
C ASP A 84 -24.14 10.89 -13.99
N GLY A 85 -24.80 12.03 -13.71
CA GLY A 85 -25.96 12.09 -12.83
C GLY A 85 -27.18 11.26 -13.29
N SER A 86 -27.22 10.80 -14.54
CA SER A 86 -28.23 9.89 -15.07
C SER A 86 -27.88 8.40 -14.92
N GLY A 87 -26.68 8.10 -14.43
CA GLY A 87 -26.14 6.75 -14.31
C GLY A 87 -25.50 6.21 -15.59
N ARG A 88 -25.35 7.04 -16.63
CA ARG A 88 -24.64 6.65 -17.84
C ARG A 88 -23.14 6.61 -17.57
N LYS A 89 -22.49 5.49 -17.94
CA LYS A 89 -21.04 5.33 -17.81
C LYS A 89 -20.34 6.29 -18.78
N LEU A 90 -19.40 7.06 -18.25
CA LEU A 90 -18.56 8.00 -18.99
C LEU A 90 -17.19 7.39 -19.28
N ARG A 91 -16.59 6.76 -18.27
CA ARG A 91 -15.25 6.19 -18.33
C ARG A 91 -15.15 4.97 -17.42
N ALA A 92 -14.23 4.07 -17.75
CA ALA A 92 -13.77 3.03 -16.84
C ALA A 92 -12.26 2.92 -16.93
N GLN A 93 -11.63 2.63 -15.80
CA GLN A 93 -10.21 2.32 -15.72
C GLN A 93 -10.04 1.00 -14.99
N TYR A 94 -9.24 0.09 -15.54
CA TYR A 94 -8.93 -1.21 -14.95
C TYR A 94 -7.45 -1.28 -14.64
N TYR A 95 -7.10 -1.91 -13.52
CA TYR A 95 -5.73 -2.07 -13.04
C TYR A 95 -5.29 -3.51 -13.19
N LEU A 96 -4.12 -3.70 -13.78
CA LEU A 96 -3.47 -5.00 -13.95
C LEU A 96 -2.34 -5.10 -12.92
N TRP A 97 -2.36 -6.17 -12.15
CA TRP A 97 -1.45 -6.38 -11.04
C TRP A 97 -0.61 -7.64 -11.21
N LEU A 98 0.59 -7.62 -10.66
CA LEU A 98 1.40 -8.80 -10.38
C LEU A 98 1.71 -8.78 -8.88
N ASP A 99 1.03 -9.61 -8.12
CA ASP A 99 1.00 -9.52 -6.66
C ASP A 99 0.65 -8.09 -6.19
N SER A 100 1.55 -7.38 -5.50
CA SER A 100 1.38 -5.99 -5.05
C SER A 100 1.76 -4.94 -6.09
N LEU A 101 2.47 -5.33 -7.16
CA LEU A 101 2.99 -4.42 -8.17
C LEU A 101 1.92 -4.07 -9.22
N PRO A 102 1.49 -2.81 -9.36
CA PRO A 102 0.63 -2.38 -10.45
C PRO A 102 1.44 -2.32 -11.76
N LEU A 103 1.05 -3.14 -12.76
CA LEU A 103 1.78 -3.25 -14.03
C LEU A 103 1.25 -2.31 -15.10
N ALA A 104 -0.06 -2.12 -15.16
CA ALA A 104 -0.68 -1.36 -16.23
C ALA A 104 -2.09 -0.89 -15.86
N THR A 105 -2.59 0.11 -16.61
CA THR A 105 -4.00 0.46 -16.65
C THR A 105 -4.58 0.28 -18.04
N ILE A 106 -5.87 -0.06 -18.09
CA ILE A 106 -6.67 -0.04 -19.31
C ILE A 106 -7.75 1.00 -19.11
N ASP A 107 -7.68 2.09 -19.87
CA ASP A 107 -8.64 3.17 -19.85
C ASP A 107 -9.63 3.01 -21.00
N ALA A 108 -10.92 3.17 -20.72
CA ALA A 108 -11.98 3.07 -21.71
C ALA A 108 -13.01 4.20 -21.54
N ASP A 109 -13.16 5.04 -22.55
CA ASP A 109 -14.20 6.07 -22.61
C ASP A 109 -15.45 5.49 -23.27
N TYR A 110 -16.62 6.02 -22.90
CA TYR A 110 -17.92 5.59 -23.42
C TYR A 110 -18.63 6.76 -24.08
N ASP A 111 -19.19 6.53 -25.27
CA ASP A 111 -19.99 7.54 -25.98
C ASP A 111 -21.40 7.70 -25.38
N ALA A 112 -22.18 8.62 -25.95
CA ALA A 112 -23.54 8.92 -25.48
C ALA A 112 -24.51 7.71 -25.58
N GLN A 113 -24.19 6.70 -26.41
CA GLN A 113 -24.94 5.49 -26.60
C GLN A 113 -24.45 4.33 -25.72
N GLY A 114 -23.45 4.59 -24.87
CA GLY A 114 -22.84 3.59 -23.99
C GLY A 114 -21.88 2.62 -24.70
N LYS A 115 -21.49 2.94 -25.93
CA LYS A 115 -20.51 2.15 -26.67
C LYS A 115 -19.11 2.54 -26.23
N VAL A 116 -18.29 1.55 -25.94
CA VAL A 116 -16.88 1.75 -25.58
C VAL A 116 -16.06 2.20 -26.79
N GLY A 117 -15.25 3.22 -26.58
CA GLY A 117 -14.21 3.64 -27.53
C GLY A 117 -13.05 2.65 -27.62
N ASN A 118 -11.98 3.04 -28.28
CA ASN A 118 -10.75 2.25 -28.30
C ASN A 118 -10.07 2.35 -26.93
N PRO A 119 -9.88 1.22 -26.19
CA PRO A 119 -9.20 1.26 -24.92
C PRO A 119 -7.74 1.70 -25.08
N THR A 120 -7.26 2.46 -24.11
CA THR A 120 -5.86 2.87 -24.02
C THR A 120 -5.16 2.04 -22.95
N LEU A 121 -4.08 1.36 -23.32
CA LEU A 121 -3.22 0.63 -22.40
C LEU A 121 -2.05 1.53 -22.02
N LEU A 122 -1.84 1.70 -20.70
CA LEU A 122 -0.68 2.40 -20.15
C LEU A 122 0.10 1.45 -19.26
N TYR A 123 1.41 1.43 -19.43
CA TYR A 123 2.33 0.65 -18.59
C TYR A 123 2.77 1.48 -17.40
N LEU A 124 2.59 0.93 -16.21
CA LEU A 124 2.96 1.58 -14.95
C LEU A 124 4.39 1.20 -14.56
N HIS A 125 5.14 2.20 -14.10
CA HIS A 125 6.50 2.04 -13.61
C HIS A 125 6.52 2.44 -12.13
N GLY A 126 6.73 1.46 -11.28
CA GLY A 126 6.78 1.61 -9.82
C GLY A 126 8.19 1.92 -9.31
N ASP A 127 8.25 2.48 -8.10
CA ASP A 127 9.48 2.52 -7.32
C ASP A 127 9.70 1.20 -6.54
N HIS A 128 10.71 1.16 -5.69
CA HIS A 128 11.08 0.00 -4.89
C HIS A 128 10.04 -0.41 -3.83
N LEU A 129 8.97 0.35 -3.65
CA LEU A 129 7.83 0.06 -2.77
C LEU A 129 6.54 -0.18 -3.57
N ASP A 130 6.66 -0.54 -4.85
CA ASP A 130 5.56 -0.78 -5.79
C ASP A 130 4.65 0.46 -6.00
N THR A 131 5.15 1.65 -5.68
CA THR A 131 4.41 2.89 -5.87
C THR A 131 4.51 3.35 -7.31
N PRO A 132 3.40 3.51 -8.06
CA PRO A 132 3.45 4.02 -9.44
C PRO A 132 4.01 5.44 -9.46
N ARG A 133 5.05 5.65 -10.25
CA ARG A 133 5.70 6.97 -10.43
C ARG A 133 5.56 7.51 -11.83
N LEU A 134 5.39 6.63 -12.80
CA LEU A 134 5.33 6.96 -14.21
C LEU A 134 4.34 6.02 -14.92
N ALA A 135 3.64 6.53 -15.93
CA ALA A 135 2.91 5.71 -16.89
C ALA A 135 3.35 6.06 -18.31
N THR A 136 3.58 5.04 -19.14
CA THR A 136 3.93 5.21 -20.56
C THR A 136 2.91 4.52 -21.45
N ASP A 137 2.74 5.04 -22.65
CA ASP A 137 1.99 4.37 -23.71
C ASP A 137 2.82 3.26 -24.40
N ALA A 138 2.25 2.59 -25.39
CA ALA A 138 2.91 1.52 -26.14
C ALA A 138 4.12 1.99 -26.97
N SER A 139 4.27 3.29 -27.21
CA SER A 139 5.43 3.89 -27.90
C SER A 139 6.54 4.31 -26.93
N GLY A 140 6.33 4.15 -25.61
CA GLY A 140 7.25 4.57 -24.57
C GLY A 140 7.14 6.08 -24.22
N GLN A 141 6.12 6.78 -24.74
CA GLN A 141 5.88 8.17 -24.39
C GLN A 141 5.27 8.27 -22.98
N ILE A 142 5.74 9.23 -22.18
CA ILE A 142 5.21 9.49 -20.84
C ILE A 142 3.80 10.05 -20.98
N ALA A 143 2.82 9.33 -20.47
CA ALA A 143 1.42 9.76 -20.41
C ALA A 143 1.02 10.35 -19.07
N TRP A 144 1.68 9.90 -17.99
CA TRP A 144 1.44 10.38 -16.63
C TRP A 144 2.71 10.23 -15.78
N GLN A 145 2.90 11.14 -14.85
CA GLN A 145 4.01 11.10 -13.89
C GLN A 145 3.57 11.71 -12.55
N TRP A 146 3.90 11.05 -11.45
CA TRP A 146 3.69 11.59 -10.10
C TRP A 146 5.02 11.88 -9.41
N GLN A 147 5.23 13.17 -9.11
CA GLN A 147 6.37 13.65 -8.35
C GLN A 147 5.91 14.08 -6.97
N SER A 148 6.53 13.54 -5.93
CA SER A 148 6.16 13.86 -4.55
C SER A 148 7.39 13.89 -3.65
N ASP A 149 7.24 14.53 -2.48
CA ASP A 149 8.18 14.33 -1.38
C ASP A 149 8.04 12.92 -0.79
N ALA A 150 8.84 12.63 0.24
CA ALA A 150 8.85 11.31 0.89
C ALA A 150 7.49 10.91 1.48
N PHE A 151 6.64 11.87 1.83
CA PHE A 151 5.32 11.64 2.41
C PHE A 151 4.17 11.73 1.39
N GLY A 152 4.48 11.78 0.10
CA GLY A 152 3.47 11.76 -0.96
C GLY A 152 2.84 13.12 -1.27
N ARG A 153 3.36 14.22 -0.70
CA ARG A 153 2.92 15.56 -1.06
C ARG A 153 3.55 15.96 -2.38
N GLY A 154 2.73 16.15 -3.39
CA GLY A 154 3.18 16.51 -4.73
C GLY A 154 2.05 16.47 -5.74
N GLU A 155 2.40 16.72 -6.99
CA GLU A 155 1.44 16.81 -8.09
C GLU A 155 1.69 15.72 -9.13
N ALA A 156 0.61 15.30 -9.77
CA ALA A 156 0.70 14.45 -10.94
C ALA A 156 0.64 15.31 -12.20
N LEU A 157 1.56 15.03 -13.13
CA LEU A 157 1.57 15.63 -14.46
C LEU A 157 0.98 14.60 -15.44
N SER A 158 0.00 15.01 -16.23
CA SER A 158 -0.70 14.14 -17.18
C SER A 158 -0.69 14.72 -18.58
N GLN A 159 -0.67 13.85 -19.59
CA GLN A 159 -0.95 14.23 -20.96
C GLN A 159 -2.42 13.92 -21.28
N GLY A 160 -3.12 14.91 -21.79
CA GLY A 160 -4.55 14.79 -22.11
C GLY A 160 -5.42 14.50 -20.89
N SER A 161 -6.32 13.53 -21.01
CA SER A 161 -7.25 13.11 -19.95
C SER A 161 -6.72 11.94 -19.08
N THR A 162 -5.46 11.54 -19.27
CA THR A 162 -4.87 10.43 -18.51
C THR A 162 -4.84 10.73 -17.01
N GLN A 163 -5.36 9.81 -16.20
CA GLN A 163 -5.32 9.88 -14.74
C GLN A 163 -4.89 8.54 -14.18
N VAL A 164 -3.99 8.55 -13.21
CA VAL A 164 -3.66 7.40 -12.38
C VAL A 164 -3.81 7.85 -10.93
N ASN A 165 -4.81 7.30 -10.25
CA ASN A 165 -5.15 7.68 -8.87
C ASN A 165 -4.45 6.82 -7.82
N LEU A 166 -3.75 5.75 -8.22
CA LEU A 166 -2.92 4.98 -7.31
C LEU A 166 -1.78 5.84 -6.74
N ARG A 167 -1.50 5.66 -5.42
CA ARG A 167 -0.42 6.35 -4.69
C ARG A 167 0.47 5.32 -4.02
N PHE A 168 0.87 5.51 -2.77
CA PHE A 168 1.57 4.48 -2.02
C PHE A 168 0.75 3.18 -2.00
N SER A 169 1.39 2.05 -1.75
CA SER A 169 0.72 0.75 -1.74
C SER A 169 -0.58 0.79 -0.93
N GLY A 170 -1.70 0.40 -1.55
CA GLY A 170 -3.05 0.48 -0.98
C GLY A 170 -3.75 1.83 -1.08
N GLN A 171 -3.06 2.90 -1.48
CA GLN A 171 -3.61 4.26 -1.50
C GLN A 171 -4.21 4.66 -2.85
N TYR A 172 -5.34 5.36 -2.77
CA TYR A 172 -6.05 5.95 -3.90
C TYR A 172 -6.27 7.45 -3.65
N TYR A 173 -5.86 8.30 -4.57
CA TYR A 173 -5.95 9.76 -4.48
C TYR A 173 -7.35 10.27 -4.78
N ASP A 174 -7.89 11.09 -3.90
CA ASP A 174 -9.14 11.81 -4.06
C ASP A 174 -8.87 13.29 -4.32
N ALA A 175 -9.02 13.70 -5.59
CA ALA A 175 -8.71 15.07 -6.02
C ALA A 175 -9.57 16.12 -5.32
N GLU A 176 -10.82 15.80 -5.00
CA GLU A 176 -11.80 16.68 -4.34
C GLU A 176 -11.45 16.96 -2.88
N SER A 177 -10.78 16.04 -2.20
CA SER A 177 -10.40 16.21 -0.79
C SER A 177 -8.91 16.46 -0.61
N GLY A 178 -8.07 16.02 -1.58
CA GLY A 178 -6.63 16.00 -1.45
C GLY A 178 -6.11 14.92 -0.50
N LEU A 179 -6.99 14.00 -0.07
CA LEU A 179 -6.64 12.85 0.75
C LEU A 179 -6.31 11.64 -0.12
N HIS A 180 -5.64 10.66 0.49
CA HIS A 180 -5.46 9.34 -0.10
C HIS A 180 -6.29 8.33 0.70
N TYR A 181 -7.35 7.80 0.11
CA TYR A 181 -8.08 6.68 0.68
C TYR A 181 -7.17 5.46 0.79
N ASN A 182 -7.07 4.86 1.97
CA ASN A 182 -6.23 3.70 2.24
C ASN A 182 -7.02 2.63 3.01
N TYR A 183 -8.04 2.07 2.36
CA TYR A 183 -8.94 1.03 2.84
C TYR A 183 -9.67 1.40 4.15
N PHE A 184 -9.03 1.26 5.32
CA PHE A 184 -9.64 1.54 6.63
C PHE A 184 -9.46 2.97 7.12
N ARG A 185 -8.54 3.74 6.51
CA ARG A 185 -8.25 5.13 6.89
C ARG A 185 -8.03 6.01 5.66
N ASP A 186 -8.06 7.31 5.88
CA ASP A 186 -7.71 8.29 4.87
C ASP A 186 -6.41 9.00 5.28
N TYR A 187 -5.44 9.03 4.37
CA TYR A 187 -4.12 9.59 4.60
C TYR A 187 -4.05 11.02 4.07
N ASP A 188 -3.53 11.96 4.88
CA ASP A 188 -3.26 13.33 4.46
C ASP A 188 -1.76 13.49 4.15
N PRO A 189 -1.36 13.57 2.86
CA PRO A 189 0.03 13.75 2.48
C PRO A 189 0.62 15.08 2.96
N GLN A 190 -0.21 16.09 3.21
CA GLN A 190 0.24 17.39 3.71
C GLN A 190 0.74 17.33 5.15
N THR A 191 0.21 16.41 5.95
CA THR A 191 0.62 16.21 7.34
C THR A 191 1.45 14.95 7.54
N GLY A 192 1.50 14.06 6.54
CA GLY A 192 2.18 12.77 6.61
C GLY A 192 1.50 11.80 7.59
N ARG A 193 0.17 11.92 7.79
CA ARG A 193 -0.58 11.20 8.81
C ARG A 193 -1.95 10.78 8.30
N TYR A 194 -2.54 9.81 8.97
CA TYR A 194 -3.96 9.50 8.84
C TYR A 194 -4.83 10.56 9.53
N VAL A 195 -6.02 10.81 8.98
CA VAL A 195 -7.01 11.74 9.58
C VAL A 195 -7.90 11.02 10.60
N GLU A 196 -7.95 9.68 10.59
CA GLU A 196 -8.59 8.84 11.60
C GLU A 196 -7.56 8.22 12.56
N SER A 197 -8.02 7.94 13.78
CA SER A 197 -7.28 7.06 14.69
C SER A 197 -7.32 5.62 14.17
N ASP A 198 -6.23 4.91 14.34
CA ASP A 198 -6.10 3.51 13.91
C ASP A 198 -7.23 2.64 14.48
N PRO A 199 -8.02 1.91 13.65
CA PRO A 199 -9.10 1.07 14.13
C PRO A 199 -8.63 -0.10 14.99
N ILE A 200 -7.39 -0.58 14.81
CA ILE A 200 -6.79 -1.59 15.69
C ILE A 200 -6.10 -0.99 16.93
N GLY A 201 -6.17 0.34 17.08
CA GLY A 201 -5.65 1.08 18.22
C GLY A 201 -4.14 0.97 18.36
N LEU A 202 -3.67 0.75 19.61
CA LEU A 202 -2.22 0.66 19.89
C LEU A 202 -1.53 -0.55 19.30
N ARG A 203 -2.26 -1.51 18.73
CA ARG A 203 -1.67 -2.64 18.00
C ARG A 203 -1.00 -2.21 16.69
N GLY A 204 -1.51 -1.14 16.06
CA GLY A 204 -0.88 -0.50 14.88
C GLY A 204 0.31 0.40 15.22
N GLY A 205 0.56 0.67 16.51
CA GLY A 205 1.68 1.50 16.98
C GLY A 205 1.29 2.49 18.07
N LEU A 206 2.29 3.07 18.73
CA LEU A 206 2.08 4.07 19.80
C LEU A 206 1.42 5.36 19.29
N ASN A 207 1.65 5.71 18.03
CA ASN A 207 1.00 6.84 17.37
C ASN A 207 -0.08 6.32 16.43
N THR A 208 -1.32 6.28 16.91
CA THR A 208 -2.48 5.77 16.17
C THR A 208 -2.84 6.57 14.90
N TYR A 209 -2.14 7.65 14.63
CA TYR A 209 -2.30 8.46 13.39
C TYR A 209 -1.07 8.38 12.49
N GLY A 210 0.00 7.69 12.94
CA GLY A 210 1.25 7.65 12.22
C GLY A 210 1.14 6.79 10.96
N TYR A 211 1.67 7.26 9.84
CA TYR A 211 1.91 6.45 8.67
C TYR A 211 3.31 5.81 8.76
N VAL A 212 3.37 4.50 8.68
CA VAL A 212 4.57 3.65 8.59
C VAL A 212 5.75 4.08 9.49
N MET A 213 5.45 4.41 10.75
CA MET A 213 6.43 4.92 11.75
C MET A 213 7.22 6.15 11.29
N GLY A 214 6.70 6.93 10.33
CA GLY A 214 7.38 8.10 9.78
C GLY A 214 8.49 7.76 8.77
N ASN A 215 8.54 6.54 8.26
CA ASN A 215 9.53 6.12 7.25
C ASN A 215 8.87 5.55 5.97
N PRO A 216 8.21 6.40 5.17
CA PRO A 216 7.50 5.99 3.95
C PRO A 216 8.41 5.63 2.78
N LEU A 217 9.73 5.79 2.93
CA LEU A 217 10.71 5.33 1.95
C LEU A 217 11.16 3.88 2.18
N ARG A 218 10.70 3.24 3.26
CA ARG A 218 11.09 1.88 3.62
C ARG A 218 9.91 0.95 3.86
N TYR A 219 8.80 1.48 4.32
CA TYR A 219 7.65 0.70 4.75
C TYR A 219 6.40 1.12 4.01
N ILE A 220 5.46 0.20 3.88
CA ILE A 220 4.13 0.42 3.33
C ILE A 220 3.06 0.03 4.36
N ASP A 221 1.85 0.52 4.15
CA ASP A 221 0.64 0.12 4.90
C ASP A 221 -0.51 -0.04 3.90
N PRO A 222 -0.66 -1.22 3.29
CA PRO A 222 -1.62 -1.41 2.19
C PRO A 222 -3.09 -1.32 2.61
N THR A 223 -3.39 -1.47 3.90
CA THR A 223 -4.76 -1.48 4.42
C THR A 223 -5.10 -0.29 5.30
N GLY A 224 -4.11 0.51 5.67
CA GLY A 224 -4.33 1.59 6.62
C GLY A 224 -4.50 1.10 8.06
N GLU A 225 -3.96 -0.07 8.43
CA GLU A 225 -3.99 -0.61 9.81
C GLU A 225 -2.62 -1.00 10.31
N SER A 226 -1.76 -1.54 9.44
CA SER A 226 -0.51 -2.13 9.88
C SER A 226 0.60 -2.01 8.84
N ILE A 227 1.81 -1.84 9.35
CA ILE A 227 3.02 -1.73 8.56
C ILE A 227 3.35 -3.08 7.93
N ALA A 228 3.61 -3.07 6.63
CA ALA A 228 4.19 -4.19 5.90
C ALA A 228 5.59 -3.81 5.37
N ILE A 229 6.44 -4.82 5.22
CA ILE A 229 7.74 -4.69 4.56
C ILE A 229 7.56 -5.27 3.17
N VAL A 230 7.86 -4.49 2.15
CA VAL A 230 8.00 -5.03 0.79
C VAL A 230 9.29 -5.83 0.78
N GLU A 231 9.18 -7.15 0.76
CA GLU A 231 10.32 -7.97 0.35
C GLU A 231 10.54 -7.66 -1.12
N ALA A 232 11.67 -7.06 -1.47
CA ALA A 232 12.00 -6.74 -2.84
C ALA A 232 11.91 -8.04 -3.67
N LEU A 233 10.82 -8.19 -4.41
CA LEU A 233 10.74 -9.22 -5.44
C LEU A 233 11.81 -8.85 -6.47
N VAL A 234 12.84 -9.69 -6.59
CA VAL A 234 13.77 -9.64 -7.70
C VAL A 234 13.00 -10.12 -8.93
N VAL A 235 12.20 -9.23 -9.52
CA VAL A 235 11.52 -9.51 -10.78
C VAL A 235 12.56 -9.41 -11.86
N GLY A 236 12.94 -10.55 -12.39
CA GLY A 236 13.70 -10.61 -13.64
C GLY A 236 12.93 -9.85 -14.74
N ALA A 237 13.66 -9.29 -15.70
CA ALA A 237 13.12 -8.45 -16.77
C ALA A 237 11.84 -9.03 -17.38
N VAL A 238 10.74 -8.29 -17.30
CA VAL A 238 9.50 -8.61 -17.99
C VAL A 238 9.57 -7.94 -19.37
N ILE A 239 9.57 -8.73 -20.42
CA ILE A 239 9.49 -8.24 -21.80
C ILE A 239 8.01 -8.12 -22.15
N VAL A 240 7.49 -6.90 -22.23
CA VAL A 240 6.13 -6.62 -22.67
C VAL A 240 6.24 -5.73 -23.92
N GLY A 241 5.70 -6.20 -25.04
CA GLY A 241 5.59 -5.41 -26.27
C GLY A 241 6.91 -4.95 -26.90
N GLY A 242 8.00 -5.72 -26.73
CA GLY A 242 9.30 -5.43 -27.33
C GLY A 242 10.14 -4.35 -26.63
N ALA A 243 9.67 -3.77 -25.55
CA ALA A 243 10.44 -2.87 -24.70
C ALA A 243 11.00 -3.62 -23.49
N MET A 244 12.30 -3.53 -23.25
CA MET A 244 12.96 -4.11 -22.10
C MET A 244 12.80 -3.14 -20.92
N ILE A 245 11.94 -3.45 -19.96
CA ILE A 245 11.88 -2.73 -18.69
C ILE A 245 12.95 -3.32 -17.80
N ILE A 246 14.08 -2.66 -17.71
CA ILE A 246 15.14 -3.02 -16.75
C ILE A 246 14.78 -2.34 -15.44
N ASN A 247 14.15 -3.05 -14.51
CA ASN A 247 14.21 -2.67 -13.11
C ASN A 247 15.68 -2.84 -12.68
N SER A 248 16.30 -1.79 -12.23
CA SER A 248 17.72 -1.77 -11.86
C SER A 248 17.95 -2.73 -10.69
N LEU A 249 18.24 -3.96 -11.00
CA LEU A 249 19.00 -4.84 -10.14
C LEU A 249 20.37 -4.21 -9.97
N GLY A 250 20.81 -4.12 -8.73
CA GLY A 250 22.04 -3.48 -8.32
C GLY A 250 23.19 -3.72 -9.27
N ASN A 251 23.93 -2.67 -9.50
CA ASN A 251 25.08 -2.55 -10.36
C ASN A 251 26.06 -3.71 -10.16
N PRO A 252 26.37 -4.53 -11.17
CA PRO A 252 27.55 -5.38 -11.09
C PRO A 252 28.79 -4.49 -11.18
N ALA A 253 29.72 -4.76 -10.29
CA ALA A 253 30.95 -4.03 -10.07
C ALA A 253 31.70 -3.62 -11.35
N GLY A 254 32.13 -2.37 -11.37
CA GLY A 254 33.35 -1.93 -12.06
C GLY A 254 33.17 -1.19 -13.36
N GLN A 255 33.13 0.14 -13.27
CA GLN A 255 34.02 1.02 -14.04
C GLN A 255 33.97 2.43 -13.48
N ASP A 256 35.18 2.91 -13.11
CA ASP A 256 35.43 4.25 -12.62
C ASP A 256 35.02 5.31 -13.64
N SER A 257 34.25 6.31 -13.20
CA SER A 257 34.33 7.67 -13.74
C SER A 257 34.11 8.67 -12.61
N GLN A 258 35.16 9.50 -12.43
CA GLN A 258 35.24 10.60 -11.47
C GLN A 258 34.12 11.61 -11.67
N GLY A 259 33.44 11.97 -10.59
CA GLY A 259 32.50 13.07 -10.52
C GLY A 259 31.80 13.04 -9.17
N GLY A 260 32.28 13.86 -8.24
CA GLY A 260 31.84 13.82 -6.85
C GLY A 260 30.43 14.31 -6.66
N ASP A 261 29.68 13.57 -5.82
CA ASP A 261 28.68 14.09 -4.88
C ASP A 261 28.52 13.08 -3.76
N ASN A 262 28.67 13.53 -2.53
CA ASN A 262 28.65 12.76 -1.29
C ASN A 262 27.25 12.21 -1.01
N TYR A 263 26.96 11.01 -1.48
CA TYR A 263 25.91 10.17 -0.89
C TYR A 263 26.59 9.09 -0.05
N GLY A 264 26.17 8.95 1.21
CA GLY A 264 26.74 8.03 2.17
C GLY A 264 26.91 6.63 1.61
N VAL A 265 28.12 6.11 1.71
CA VAL A 265 28.52 4.77 1.26
C VAL A 265 27.70 3.74 2.03
N ILE A 266 26.90 2.92 1.32
CA ILE A 266 26.30 1.74 1.90
C ILE A 266 27.43 0.75 2.23
N PRO A 267 27.58 0.29 3.47
CA PRO A 267 28.65 -0.63 3.83
C PRO A 267 28.51 -1.96 3.07
N ASP A 268 29.58 -2.40 2.42
CA ASP A 268 29.65 -3.72 1.80
C ASP A 268 30.03 -4.75 2.86
N TRP A 269 29.04 -5.45 3.40
CA TRP A 269 29.25 -6.53 4.40
C TRP A 269 29.80 -7.84 3.82
N HIS A 270 30.01 -7.95 2.51
CA HIS A 270 30.71 -9.06 1.87
C HIS A 270 32.23 -8.82 1.78
N ASN A 271 32.68 -7.64 2.18
CA ASN A 271 34.12 -7.33 2.26
C ASN A 271 34.72 -8.09 3.45
N PRO A 272 35.74 -8.96 3.28
CA PRO A 272 36.36 -9.70 4.37
C PRO A 272 37.03 -8.83 5.42
N ASP A 273 37.27 -7.55 5.14
CA ASP A 273 37.87 -6.60 6.06
C ASP A 273 36.82 -5.71 6.81
N TYR A 274 35.51 -5.99 6.65
CA TYR A 274 34.45 -5.22 7.29
C TYR A 274 34.36 -5.53 8.79
N THR A 275 34.62 -4.56 9.64
CA THR A 275 34.57 -4.66 11.10
C THR A 275 33.34 -4.03 11.75
N GLY A 276 32.31 -3.68 10.95
CA GLY A 276 31.04 -3.14 11.45
C GLY A 276 30.10 -4.21 12.04
N PRO A 277 28.94 -3.83 12.59
CA PRO A 277 27.99 -4.78 13.17
C PRO A 277 27.46 -5.75 12.14
N ILE A 278 27.72 -7.03 12.35
CA ILE A 278 27.27 -8.13 11.47
C ILE A 278 25.74 -8.26 11.63
N ALA A 279 25.01 -8.18 10.50
CA ALA A 279 23.60 -8.59 10.50
C ALA A 279 23.50 -10.06 10.95
N PRO A 280 22.52 -10.46 11.77
CA PRO A 280 22.40 -11.84 12.22
C PRO A 280 22.21 -12.74 10.98
N GLU A 281 23.13 -13.72 10.84
CA GLU A 281 23.03 -14.75 9.80
C GLU A 281 21.68 -15.48 9.93
N ALA A 282 20.93 -15.53 8.83
CA ALA A 282 19.79 -16.42 8.73
C ALA A 282 20.29 -17.87 8.86
N PRO A 283 19.63 -18.74 9.63
CA PRO A 283 20.06 -20.11 9.80
C PRO A 283 20.04 -20.83 8.45
N SER A 284 21.21 -21.17 7.94
CA SER A 284 21.42 -21.78 6.61
C SER A 284 20.83 -23.20 6.45
N GLU A 285 20.29 -23.78 7.51
CA GLU A 285 19.70 -25.13 7.49
C GLU A 285 18.18 -25.19 7.30
N MET A 286 17.48 -24.06 7.36
CA MET A 286 16.01 -24.04 7.15
C MET A 286 15.58 -23.95 5.69
N ALA A 287 16.51 -23.76 4.75
CA ALA A 287 16.22 -23.57 3.31
C ALA A 287 16.04 -24.84 2.49
N LYS A 288 16.14 -26.05 3.07
CA LYS A 288 16.07 -27.34 2.36
C LYS A 288 14.72 -28.06 2.41
N GLY A 289 13.65 -27.39 2.77
CA GLY A 289 12.30 -27.98 2.74
C GLY A 289 11.43 -27.28 1.70
N GLY A 290 10.97 -28.07 0.71
CA GLY A 290 10.24 -27.68 -0.49
C GLY A 290 9.17 -26.60 -0.35
N LYS A 291 8.86 -25.95 -1.50
CA LYS A 291 7.80 -24.95 -1.73
C LYS A 291 6.51 -25.28 -0.97
N GLN A 292 6.34 -24.78 0.23
CA GLN A 292 5.08 -24.74 0.96
C GLN A 292 4.95 -23.42 1.67
N ASN A 293 4.03 -22.66 1.15
CA ASN A 293 3.31 -21.50 1.67
C ASN A 293 3.97 -20.74 2.84
N ILE A 294 4.66 -19.64 2.50
CA ILE A 294 5.24 -18.64 3.42
C ILE A 294 4.13 -17.78 4.06
N ASP A 295 2.88 -17.88 3.58
CA ASP A 295 1.74 -17.04 3.94
C ASP A 295 1.08 -17.35 5.30
N ASN A 296 1.68 -18.21 6.11
CA ASN A 296 1.16 -18.49 7.43
C ASN A 296 1.72 -17.44 8.42
N GLU A 297 0.83 -16.60 8.96
CA GLU A 297 1.15 -15.53 9.91
C GLU A 297 1.95 -16.04 11.14
N TYR A 298 1.63 -17.22 11.64
CA TYR A 298 2.34 -17.83 12.78
C TYR A 298 3.76 -18.25 12.45
N VAL A 299 4.05 -18.55 11.17
CA VAL A 299 5.43 -18.79 10.70
C VAL A 299 6.21 -17.47 10.71
N ARG A 300 5.58 -16.39 10.23
CA ARG A 300 6.19 -15.05 10.25
C ARG A 300 6.49 -14.58 11.67
N ASP A 301 5.56 -14.77 12.60
CA ASP A 301 5.74 -14.41 14.01
C ASP A 301 6.93 -15.12 14.65
N VAL A 302 7.08 -16.41 14.39
CA VAL A 302 8.22 -17.19 14.90
C VAL A 302 9.53 -16.70 14.31
N LEU A 303 9.58 -16.42 13.00
CA LEU A 303 10.78 -15.91 12.33
C LEU A 303 11.16 -14.51 12.80
N ALA A 304 10.18 -13.67 13.14
CA ALA A 304 10.40 -12.33 13.67
C ALA A 304 11.00 -12.30 15.09
N GLN A 305 10.81 -13.34 15.89
CA GLN A 305 11.34 -13.43 17.25
C GLN A 305 12.83 -13.84 17.32
N GLY A 306 13.44 -14.25 16.23
CA GLY A 306 14.86 -14.52 16.12
C GLY A 306 15.36 -15.72 16.94
N LYS A 307 16.70 -15.81 17.16
CA LYS A 307 17.40 -16.97 17.77
C LYS A 307 17.00 -17.28 19.22
N ASN A 308 16.33 -16.38 19.93
CA ASN A 308 15.96 -16.54 21.35
C ASN A 308 14.58 -17.17 21.55
N CYS A 309 13.84 -17.49 20.50
CA CYS A 309 12.54 -18.13 20.58
C CYS A 309 12.65 -19.62 20.29
N ASN A 310 12.05 -20.46 21.17
CA ASN A 310 11.79 -21.85 20.86
C ASN A 310 10.48 -21.92 20.04
N PRO A 311 10.55 -22.11 18.70
CA PRO A 311 9.37 -22.07 17.83
C PRO A 311 8.28 -23.04 18.27
N CYS A 312 8.68 -24.21 18.70
CA CYS A 312 7.73 -25.28 19.07
C CYS A 312 7.03 -25.02 20.39
N GLU A 313 7.68 -24.38 21.34
CA GLU A 313 7.07 -23.99 22.62
C GLU A 313 6.07 -22.85 22.41
N TYR A 314 6.47 -21.83 21.67
CA TYR A 314 5.61 -20.70 21.31
C TYR A 314 4.36 -21.15 20.58
N LEU A 315 4.50 -21.93 19.52
CA LEU A 315 3.36 -22.42 18.73
C LEU A 315 2.45 -23.38 19.50
N ARG A 316 2.99 -24.21 20.42
CA ARG A 316 2.17 -25.06 21.29
C ARG A 316 1.32 -24.24 22.26
N ASN A 317 1.89 -23.18 22.86
CA ASN A 317 1.15 -22.28 23.74
C ASN A 317 0.01 -21.58 23.00
N LEU A 318 0.26 -21.08 21.80
CA LEU A 318 -0.80 -20.51 20.95
C LEU A 318 -1.89 -21.53 20.62
N TYR A 319 -1.50 -22.74 20.19
CA TYR A 319 -2.45 -23.80 19.85
C TYR A 319 -3.34 -24.24 21.01
N GLN A 320 -2.82 -24.26 22.23
CA GLN A 320 -3.58 -24.63 23.43
C GLN A 320 -4.61 -23.56 23.83
N ASN A 321 -4.28 -22.29 23.61
CA ASN A 321 -5.11 -21.16 23.99
C ASN A 321 -6.11 -20.72 22.92
N GLU A 322 -5.91 -21.15 21.64
CA GLU A 322 -6.77 -20.75 20.54
C GLU A 322 -8.08 -21.56 20.53
N ARG A 323 -9.22 -20.86 20.44
CA ARG A 323 -10.56 -21.47 20.39
C ARG A 323 -11.14 -21.55 18.96
N ASN A 324 -10.62 -20.73 18.05
CA ASN A 324 -11.08 -20.71 16.66
C ASN A 324 -10.50 -21.91 15.90
N ALA A 325 -11.36 -22.72 15.30
CA ALA A 325 -10.95 -23.94 14.59
C ALA A 325 -10.06 -23.65 13.35
N VAL A 326 -10.33 -22.53 12.65
CA VAL A 326 -9.55 -22.12 11.46
C VAL A 326 -8.16 -21.67 11.89
N GLU A 327 -8.06 -20.86 12.95
CA GLU A 327 -6.78 -20.39 13.49
C GLU A 327 -5.94 -21.55 14.05
N ARG A 328 -6.57 -22.48 14.76
CA ARG A 328 -5.88 -23.72 15.20
C ARG A 328 -5.29 -24.52 14.03
N GLN A 329 -5.97 -24.53 12.90
CA GLN A 329 -5.47 -25.20 11.69
C GLN A 329 -4.22 -24.52 11.14
N LYS A 330 -4.20 -23.19 11.11
CA LYS A 330 -3.04 -22.39 10.67
C LYS A 330 -1.84 -22.59 11.62
N ILE A 331 -2.07 -22.54 12.93
CA ILE A 331 -1.01 -22.80 13.93
C ILE A 331 -0.44 -24.22 13.74
N LYS A 332 -1.30 -25.21 13.49
CA LYS A 332 -0.86 -26.60 13.23
C LYS A 332 -0.02 -26.72 11.96
N GLN A 333 -0.32 -25.95 10.92
CA GLN A 333 0.50 -25.89 9.71
C GLN A 333 1.86 -25.24 10.01
N ALA A 334 1.91 -24.18 10.81
CA ALA A 334 3.15 -23.57 11.26
C ALA A 334 3.99 -24.56 12.10
N MET A 335 3.38 -25.28 13.04
CA MET A 335 4.05 -26.34 13.82
C MET A 335 4.69 -27.42 12.95
N LYS A 336 4.02 -27.86 11.87
CA LYS A 336 4.59 -28.80 10.90
C LYS A 336 5.82 -28.26 10.22
N ARG A 337 5.81 -26.96 9.85
CA ARG A 337 6.93 -26.31 9.18
C ARG A 337 8.17 -26.25 10.05
N PHE A 338 8.01 -26.04 11.36
CA PHE A 338 9.10 -26.03 12.33
C PHE A 338 9.41 -27.42 12.93
N ASN A 339 8.81 -28.47 12.34
CA ASN A 339 9.01 -29.87 12.76
C ASN A 339 8.66 -30.13 14.24
N CYS A 340 7.60 -29.46 14.74
CA CYS A 340 7.17 -29.53 16.14
C CYS A 340 6.35 -30.76 16.49
N ASP A 341 6.10 -31.68 15.53
CA ASP A 341 5.20 -32.84 15.66
C ASP A 341 5.85 -34.03 16.39
N GLY A 342 7.02 -33.85 16.98
CA GLY A 342 7.61 -34.81 17.93
C GLY A 342 8.18 -36.12 17.31
N LYS A 343 8.34 -36.21 15.98
CA LYS A 343 8.84 -37.43 15.32
C LYS A 343 10.35 -37.47 15.04
N ASN A 344 11.07 -36.40 15.30
CA ASN A 344 12.55 -36.43 15.27
C ASN A 344 13.08 -35.87 16.60
N ARG A 345 13.46 -36.77 17.49
CA ARG A 345 14.40 -36.48 18.58
C ARG A 345 15.77 -36.34 17.92
N PHE A 346 16.34 -35.15 17.96
CA PHE A 346 17.77 -35.01 17.73
C PHE A 346 18.49 -35.70 18.90
N GLN A 347 19.31 -36.69 18.57
CA GLN A 347 20.42 -37.15 19.36
C GLN A 347 21.57 -36.16 19.20
#